data_a110db8139c7fbbd948deadf66910452
#
_entry.id   a110db8139c7fbbd948deadf66910452
#
_cell.length_a   1.000
_cell.length_b   1.000
_cell.length_c   1.000
_cell.angle_alpha   90.00
_cell.angle_beta   90.00
_cell.angle_gamma   90.00
#
_symmetry.space_group_name_H-M   'P 1'
#
loop_
_entity.id
_entity.type
_entity.pdbx_description
1 polymer ?
#
loop_
_entity_poly.entity_id
_entity_poly.type
_entity_poly.pdbx_seq_one_letter_code
_entity_poly.pdbx_strand_id
1 'polypeptide(L)'
;MNIIERALEEDIQSGDITTNSIIPSSCTITARIVAKQSGVIAGIPVAQRIFRTMSFVALVQDGTAVQLGQVIAEIKGSTHFILSRGRTALNFLQHLSGIATLTKAFVDTVGNVKIMDTRKTVPGLRRLQKYAVRIGGGQNHRMGLYDMVLIKKEHVQIVGSITEAVQKARRARKKIEVEISHLADVDEAVRACPDVIMLDNMSLTDMKKAVKIVGGRIPLEVSGNVTLDRLPALRRLGVQYISVGALTHSAPALDISMEVQHECSNH
;
A
#
# COMPACT_ATOMS: atom_id res chain seq x y z
N MET A 1 -13.04 -9.59 -15.33
CA MET A 1 -12.29 -8.41 -15.81
C MET A 1 -11.30 -7.97 -14.74
N ASN A 2 -10.04 -7.73 -15.10
CA ASN A 2 -8.99 -7.26 -14.21
C ASN A 2 -9.24 -5.76 -13.89
N ILE A 3 -8.78 -5.25 -12.75
CA ILE A 3 -8.96 -3.86 -12.32
C ILE A 3 -8.40 -2.85 -13.34
N ILE A 4 -7.29 -3.19 -14.03
CA ILE A 4 -6.70 -2.34 -15.08
C ILE A 4 -7.64 -2.24 -16.28
N GLU A 5 -8.24 -3.34 -16.69
CA GLU A 5 -9.18 -3.38 -17.82
C GLU A 5 -10.46 -2.59 -17.51
N ARG A 6 -10.95 -2.68 -16.25
CA ARG A 6 -12.10 -1.87 -15.81
C ARG A 6 -11.79 -0.38 -15.81
N ALA A 7 -10.61 0.01 -15.33
CA ALA A 7 -10.22 1.42 -15.33
C ALA A 7 -10.04 1.99 -16.75
N LEU A 8 -9.53 1.19 -17.70
CA LEU A 8 -9.47 1.57 -19.10
C LEU A 8 -10.85 1.68 -19.73
N GLU A 9 -11.75 0.74 -19.43
CA GLU A 9 -13.13 0.78 -19.92
C GLU A 9 -13.89 1.99 -19.37
N GLU A 10 -13.72 2.31 -18.08
CA GLU A 10 -14.32 3.48 -17.42
C GLU A 10 -13.97 4.78 -18.14
N ASP A 11 -12.72 4.94 -18.57
CA ASP A 11 -12.20 6.19 -19.13
C ASP A 11 -12.37 6.28 -20.66
N ILE A 12 -12.28 5.16 -21.39
CA ILE A 12 -12.21 5.16 -22.85
C ILE A 12 -13.56 4.84 -23.49
N GLN A 13 -14.28 3.82 -23.00
CA GLN A 13 -15.54 3.32 -23.59
C GLN A 13 -15.51 3.24 -25.13
N SER A 14 -16.29 4.11 -25.81
CA SER A 14 -16.39 4.17 -27.29
C SER A 14 -15.20 4.86 -27.95
N GLY A 15 -14.25 5.44 -27.21
CA GLY A 15 -13.04 6.04 -27.74
C GLY A 15 -12.80 7.48 -27.26
N ASP A 16 -11.59 7.97 -27.50
CA ASP A 16 -11.17 9.35 -27.23
C ASP A 16 -11.68 10.27 -28.35
N ILE A 17 -12.80 10.94 -28.10
CA ILE A 17 -13.46 11.82 -29.08
C ILE A 17 -12.51 12.93 -29.53
N THR A 18 -11.74 13.53 -28.63
CA THR A 18 -10.83 14.62 -28.92
C THR A 18 -9.72 14.15 -29.86
N THR A 19 -8.99 13.10 -29.47
CA THR A 19 -7.89 12.58 -30.27
C THR A 19 -8.39 12.08 -31.64
N ASN A 20 -9.52 11.37 -31.66
CA ASN A 20 -10.12 10.86 -32.90
C ASN A 20 -10.54 11.97 -33.86
N SER A 21 -10.88 13.17 -33.35
CA SER A 21 -11.36 14.28 -34.17
C SER A 21 -10.25 15.11 -34.80
N ILE A 22 -9.07 15.20 -34.15
CA ILE A 22 -8.04 16.18 -34.53
C ILE A 22 -6.69 15.55 -34.93
N ILE A 23 -6.42 14.29 -34.55
CA ILE A 23 -5.15 13.64 -34.83
C ILE A 23 -5.32 12.58 -35.92
N PRO A 24 -4.49 12.60 -36.97
CA PRO A 24 -4.50 11.53 -38.00
C PRO A 24 -4.20 10.16 -37.39
N SER A 25 -4.90 9.12 -37.83
CA SER A 25 -4.75 7.75 -37.29
C SER A 25 -3.35 7.15 -37.53
N SER A 26 -2.63 7.65 -38.52
CA SER A 26 -1.23 7.27 -38.82
C SER A 26 -0.21 7.90 -37.88
N CYS A 27 -0.62 8.90 -37.07
CA CYS A 27 0.31 9.64 -36.23
C CYS A 27 0.91 8.76 -35.12
N THR A 28 2.23 8.86 -34.97
CA THR A 28 3.00 8.22 -33.91
C THR A 28 3.77 9.24 -33.09
N ILE A 29 3.90 9.02 -31.81
CA ILE A 29 4.65 9.89 -30.89
C ILE A 29 5.61 9.09 -30.02
N THR A 30 6.58 9.82 -29.47
CA THR A 30 7.34 9.40 -28.29
C THR A 30 6.90 10.23 -27.11
N ALA A 31 6.53 9.58 -26.01
CA ALA A 31 6.14 10.22 -24.76
C ALA A 31 7.05 9.76 -23.62
N ARG A 32 7.32 10.64 -22.66
CA ARG A 32 8.08 10.35 -21.46
C ARG A 32 7.20 10.46 -20.23
N ILE A 33 7.32 9.51 -19.32
CA ILE A 33 6.77 9.61 -17.97
C ILE A 33 7.84 10.22 -17.08
N VAL A 34 7.53 11.34 -16.41
CA VAL A 34 8.50 12.16 -15.69
C VAL A 34 8.01 12.41 -14.26
N ALA A 35 8.90 12.24 -13.28
CA ALA A 35 8.62 12.60 -11.88
C ALA A 35 8.56 14.12 -11.71
N LYS A 36 7.47 14.64 -11.18
CA LYS A 36 7.30 16.06 -10.82
C LYS A 36 7.54 16.31 -9.33
N GLN A 37 7.86 15.25 -8.61
CA GLN A 37 8.19 15.26 -7.18
C GLN A 37 9.17 14.12 -6.88
N SER A 38 10.05 14.31 -5.90
CA SER A 38 10.90 13.24 -5.40
C SER A 38 10.10 12.20 -4.63
N GLY A 39 10.39 10.91 -4.85
CA GLY A 39 9.68 9.81 -4.18
C GLY A 39 10.15 8.44 -4.62
N VAL A 40 9.42 7.41 -4.25
CA VAL A 40 9.69 6.01 -4.59
C VAL A 40 8.69 5.53 -5.64
N ILE A 41 9.19 5.02 -6.75
CA ILE A 41 8.32 4.53 -7.84
C ILE A 41 7.75 3.16 -7.50
N ALA A 42 6.44 3.00 -7.77
CA ALA A 42 5.74 1.73 -7.74
C ALA A 42 4.64 1.68 -8.80
N GLY A 43 4.52 0.56 -9.50
CA GLY A 43 3.50 0.35 -10.51
C GLY A 43 4.01 0.30 -11.96
N ILE A 44 5.31 0.22 -12.19
CA ILE A 44 5.88 0.03 -13.54
C ILE A 44 5.25 -1.15 -14.27
N PRO A 45 5.06 -2.34 -13.65
CA PRO A 45 4.38 -3.46 -14.32
C PRO A 45 2.94 -3.16 -14.73
N VAL A 46 2.24 -2.28 -13.99
CA VAL A 46 0.87 -1.84 -14.33
C VAL A 46 0.91 -0.94 -15.57
N ALA A 47 1.79 0.05 -15.60
CA ALA A 47 1.96 0.94 -16.74
C ALA A 47 2.37 0.15 -17.99
N GLN A 48 3.33 -0.76 -17.87
CA GLN A 48 3.77 -1.64 -18.97
C GLN A 48 2.61 -2.50 -19.51
N ARG A 49 1.74 -3.00 -18.66
CA ARG A 49 0.54 -3.75 -19.07
C ARG A 49 -0.46 -2.86 -19.81
N ILE A 50 -0.65 -1.62 -19.41
CA ILE A 50 -1.53 -0.65 -20.07
C ILE A 50 -1.02 -0.35 -21.47
N PHE A 51 0.29 -0.20 -21.65
CA PHE A 51 0.94 0.10 -22.92
C PHE A 51 1.48 -1.14 -23.68
N ARG A 52 0.99 -2.34 -23.37
CA ARG A 52 1.53 -3.63 -23.83
C ARG A 52 1.68 -3.79 -25.36
N THR A 53 0.93 -3.01 -26.16
CA THR A 53 0.99 -3.03 -27.64
C THR A 53 1.89 -1.94 -28.20
N MET A 54 2.49 -1.13 -27.33
CA MET A 54 3.43 -0.06 -27.67
C MET A 54 4.84 -0.46 -27.25
N SER A 55 5.85 0.23 -27.78
CA SER A 55 7.20 0.14 -27.23
C SER A 55 7.21 0.89 -25.88
N PHE A 56 7.36 0.16 -24.78
CA PHE A 56 7.46 0.71 -23.41
C PHE A 56 8.83 0.35 -22.83
N VAL A 57 9.65 1.37 -22.58
CA VAL A 57 10.99 1.20 -22.00
C VAL A 57 10.99 1.83 -20.61
N ALA A 58 11.03 1.00 -19.57
CA ALA A 58 11.22 1.47 -18.20
C ALA A 58 12.69 1.87 -17.98
N LEU A 59 12.93 3.09 -17.54
CA LEU A 59 14.27 3.61 -17.22
C LEU A 59 14.58 3.47 -15.72
N VAL A 60 13.57 3.18 -14.92
CA VAL A 60 13.67 2.85 -13.48
C VAL A 60 12.81 1.63 -13.18
N GLN A 61 13.11 0.98 -12.05
CA GLN A 61 12.33 -0.15 -11.54
C GLN A 61 11.50 0.27 -10.33
N ASP A 62 10.49 -0.53 -9.99
CA ASP A 62 9.75 -0.34 -8.73
C ASP A 62 10.72 -0.42 -7.55
N GLY A 63 10.56 0.48 -6.58
CA GLY A 63 11.47 0.67 -5.44
C GLY A 63 12.58 1.69 -5.67
N THR A 64 12.80 2.16 -6.90
CA THR A 64 13.77 3.21 -7.19
C THR A 64 13.31 4.54 -6.60
N ALA A 65 14.18 5.19 -5.84
CA ALA A 65 14.00 6.58 -5.43
C ALA A 65 14.32 7.51 -6.62
N VAL A 66 13.37 8.35 -6.99
CA VAL A 66 13.51 9.33 -8.08
C VAL A 66 13.52 10.77 -7.55
N GLN A 67 14.14 11.65 -8.33
CA GLN A 67 14.17 13.08 -8.09
C GLN A 67 13.23 13.83 -9.04
N LEU A 68 12.89 15.08 -8.69
CA LEU A 68 12.16 15.99 -9.57
C LEU A 68 12.86 16.07 -10.96
N GLY A 69 12.07 15.90 -12.02
CA GLY A 69 12.52 15.95 -13.41
C GLY A 69 13.09 14.64 -13.95
N GLN A 70 13.25 13.61 -13.12
CA GLN A 70 13.77 12.31 -13.58
C GLN A 70 12.79 11.60 -14.48
N VAL A 71 13.25 11.09 -15.63
CA VAL A 71 12.47 10.28 -16.54
C VAL A 71 12.33 8.87 -15.99
N ILE A 72 11.09 8.41 -15.89
CA ILE A 72 10.70 7.09 -15.34
C ILE A 72 10.61 6.05 -16.44
N ALA A 73 9.99 6.41 -17.58
CA ALA A 73 9.81 5.52 -18.72
C ALA A 73 9.65 6.32 -20.01
N GLU A 74 9.94 5.68 -21.15
CA GLU A 74 9.63 6.17 -22.50
C GLU A 74 8.63 5.24 -23.17
N ILE A 75 7.70 5.82 -23.93
CA ILE A 75 6.64 5.12 -24.65
C ILE A 75 6.66 5.61 -26.09
N LYS A 76 6.71 4.68 -27.06
CA LYS A 76 6.67 5.02 -28.48
C LYS A 76 5.61 4.20 -29.21
N GLY A 77 4.79 4.86 -30.02
CA GLY A 77 3.78 4.20 -30.84
C GLY A 77 2.62 5.11 -31.23
N SER A 78 1.47 4.51 -31.49
CA SER A 78 0.26 5.22 -31.93
C SER A 78 -0.14 6.32 -30.94
N THR A 79 -0.28 7.55 -31.47
CA THR A 79 -0.74 8.71 -30.68
C THR A 79 -2.07 8.45 -30.03
N HIS A 80 -3.05 7.91 -30.76
CA HIS A 80 -4.36 7.56 -30.25
C HIS A 80 -4.30 6.62 -29.06
N PHE A 81 -3.45 5.59 -29.16
CA PHE A 81 -3.30 4.62 -28.08
C PHE A 81 -2.63 5.22 -26.84
N ILE A 82 -1.58 6.03 -27.03
CA ILE A 82 -0.83 6.63 -25.92
C ILE A 82 -1.68 7.66 -25.20
N LEU A 83 -2.34 8.58 -25.93
CA LEU A 83 -3.14 9.64 -25.32
C LEU A 83 -4.36 9.10 -24.59
N SER A 84 -5.10 8.16 -25.19
CA SER A 84 -6.30 7.59 -24.56
C SER A 84 -6.02 6.78 -23.29
N ARG A 85 -4.80 6.31 -23.07
CA ARG A 85 -4.43 5.47 -21.91
C ARG A 85 -3.53 6.16 -20.89
N GLY A 86 -2.97 7.29 -21.28
CA GLY A 86 -1.98 8.02 -20.47
C GLY A 86 -2.50 8.38 -19.09
N ARG A 87 -3.73 8.89 -19.00
CA ARG A 87 -4.32 9.29 -17.70
C ARG A 87 -4.50 8.10 -16.78
N THR A 88 -5.05 6.99 -17.28
CA THR A 88 -5.22 5.77 -16.49
C THR A 88 -3.88 5.22 -15.99
N ALA A 89 -2.84 5.21 -16.84
CA ALA A 89 -1.50 4.76 -16.44
C ALA A 89 -0.90 5.66 -15.35
N LEU A 90 -1.01 6.99 -15.52
CA LEU A 90 -0.55 7.95 -14.52
C LEU A 90 -1.30 7.81 -13.19
N ASN A 91 -2.60 7.62 -13.21
CA ASN A 91 -3.40 7.45 -11.99
C ASN A 91 -2.89 6.24 -11.17
N PHE A 92 -2.60 5.10 -11.79
CA PHE A 92 -2.00 3.96 -11.09
C PHE A 92 -0.59 4.26 -10.58
N LEU A 93 0.28 4.82 -11.42
CA LEU A 93 1.66 5.14 -11.02
C LEU A 93 1.71 6.15 -9.88
N GLN A 94 0.95 7.22 -9.97
CA GLN A 94 0.86 8.27 -8.95
C GLN A 94 0.38 7.71 -7.61
N HIS A 95 -0.71 6.94 -7.64
CA HIS A 95 -1.31 6.33 -6.44
C HIS A 95 -0.36 5.33 -5.77
N LEU A 96 0.18 4.39 -6.54
CA LEU A 96 1.06 3.35 -6.01
C LEU A 96 2.40 3.90 -5.54
N SER A 97 2.98 4.83 -6.28
CA SER A 97 4.22 5.51 -5.90
C SER A 97 4.04 6.38 -4.64
N GLY A 98 2.89 7.02 -4.48
CA GLY A 98 2.55 7.74 -3.26
C GLY A 98 2.52 6.84 -2.03
N ILE A 99 1.92 5.65 -2.14
CA ILE A 99 1.91 4.62 -1.08
C ILE A 99 3.33 4.15 -0.77
N ALA A 100 4.13 3.83 -1.79
CA ALA A 100 5.51 3.38 -1.61
C ALA A 100 6.37 4.48 -0.95
N THR A 101 6.22 5.73 -1.37
CA THR A 101 6.92 6.89 -0.82
C THR A 101 6.57 7.10 0.66
N LEU A 102 5.28 7.11 0.99
CA LEU A 102 4.85 7.23 2.38
C LEU A 102 5.35 6.06 3.23
N THR A 103 5.24 4.84 2.72
CA THR A 103 5.72 3.64 3.43
C THR A 103 7.22 3.73 3.71
N LYS A 104 8.02 4.16 2.72
CA LYS A 104 9.47 4.36 2.89
C LYS A 104 9.78 5.33 4.01
N ALA A 105 9.07 6.45 4.10
CA ALA A 105 9.23 7.43 5.17
C ALA A 105 8.97 6.82 6.57
N PHE A 106 7.94 5.98 6.69
CA PHE A 106 7.66 5.25 7.94
C PHE A 106 8.77 4.24 8.27
N VAL A 107 9.19 3.42 7.30
CA VAL A 107 10.22 2.40 7.47
C VAL A 107 11.56 3.02 7.89
N ASP A 108 11.98 4.10 7.24
CA ASP A 108 13.25 4.78 7.56
C ASP A 108 13.28 5.35 8.98
N THR A 109 12.12 5.65 9.55
CA THR A 109 12.01 6.25 10.90
C THR A 109 12.10 5.22 12.02
N VAL A 110 11.68 3.96 11.78
CA VAL A 110 11.49 2.97 12.87
C VAL A 110 12.65 2.00 13.07
N GLY A 111 13.63 1.96 12.17
CA GLY A 111 14.76 1.02 12.25
C GLY A 111 14.32 -0.44 12.08
N ASN A 112 14.52 -1.28 13.11
CA ASN A 112 14.26 -2.72 13.03
C ASN A 112 12.78 -3.12 13.22
N VAL A 113 11.91 -2.18 13.61
CA VAL A 113 10.48 -2.45 13.77
C VAL A 113 9.83 -2.57 12.39
N LYS A 114 8.96 -3.55 12.19
CA LYS A 114 8.31 -3.80 10.91
C LYS A 114 7.05 -2.94 10.77
N ILE A 115 7.02 -2.10 9.75
CA ILE A 115 5.83 -1.33 9.37
C ILE A 115 4.91 -2.23 8.56
N MET A 116 3.65 -2.32 8.99
CA MET A 116 2.62 -3.16 8.37
C MET A 116 1.50 -2.30 7.78
N ASP A 117 0.93 -2.76 6.67
CA ASP A 117 -0.35 -2.24 6.19
C ASP A 117 -1.55 -2.79 6.99
N THR A 118 -2.75 -2.50 6.54
CA THR A 118 -4.00 -3.01 7.13
C THR A 118 -4.97 -3.47 6.03
N ARG A 119 -6.21 -3.82 6.43
CA ARG A 119 -7.33 -4.02 5.50
C ARG A 119 -8.10 -2.75 5.15
N LYS A 120 -7.70 -1.59 5.67
CA LYS A 120 -8.28 -0.28 5.34
C LYS A 120 -7.75 0.18 3.98
N THR A 121 -8.23 -0.44 2.90
CA THR A 121 -7.79 -0.25 1.52
C THR A 121 -8.93 0.27 0.66
N VAL A 122 -8.60 0.96 -0.43
CA VAL A 122 -9.57 1.33 -1.46
C VAL A 122 -10.20 0.05 -2.04
N PRO A 123 -11.55 -0.04 -2.11
CA PRO A 123 -12.22 -1.20 -2.69
C PRO A 123 -11.68 -1.53 -4.08
N GLY A 124 -11.41 -2.82 -4.33
CA GLY A 124 -10.85 -3.31 -5.59
C GLY A 124 -9.34 -3.15 -5.74
N LEU A 125 -8.69 -2.20 -5.05
CA LEU A 125 -7.24 -1.90 -5.21
C LEU A 125 -6.34 -2.60 -4.18
N ARG A 126 -6.86 -3.37 -3.22
CA ARG A 126 -6.08 -3.95 -2.11
C ARG A 126 -4.79 -4.63 -2.53
N ARG A 127 -4.83 -5.46 -3.58
CA ARG A 127 -3.65 -6.19 -4.06
C ARG A 127 -2.54 -5.24 -4.51
N LEU A 128 -2.90 -4.20 -5.26
CA LEU A 128 -1.96 -3.20 -5.76
C LEU A 128 -1.45 -2.29 -4.64
N GLN A 129 -2.32 -1.85 -3.72
CA GLN A 129 -1.91 -1.02 -2.58
C GLN A 129 -0.96 -1.77 -1.65
N LYS A 130 -1.26 -3.03 -1.32
CA LYS A 130 -0.38 -3.86 -0.50
C LYS A 130 0.94 -4.22 -1.23
N TYR A 131 0.90 -4.35 -2.55
CA TYR A 131 2.11 -4.44 -3.36
C TYR A 131 2.98 -3.18 -3.18
N ALA A 132 2.40 -1.98 -3.31
CA ALA A 132 3.12 -0.72 -3.16
C ALA A 132 3.71 -0.54 -1.75
N VAL A 133 3.03 -1.00 -0.70
CA VAL A 133 3.59 -1.03 0.67
C VAL A 133 4.87 -1.86 0.72
N ARG A 134 4.90 -3.05 0.10
CA ARG A 134 6.12 -3.87 0.05
C ARG A 134 7.26 -3.17 -0.72
N ILE A 135 6.91 -2.51 -1.83
CA ILE A 135 7.88 -1.73 -2.62
C ILE A 135 8.50 -0.61 -1.78
N GLY A 136 7.73 0.03 -0.90
CA GLY A 136 8.24 1.02 0.06
C GLY A 136 9.03 0.44 1.25
N GLY A 137 9.23 -0.90 1.30
CA GLY A 137 9.96 -1.58 2.38
C GLY A 137 9.09 -2.02 3.57
N GLY A 138 7.78 -1.80 3.53
CA GLY A 138 6.83 -2.30 4.52
C GLY A 138 6.50 -3.78 4.34
N GLN A 139 5.70 -4.31 5.25
CA GLN A 139 5.20 -5.68 5.21
C GLN A 139 3.67 -5.70 5.12
N ASN A 140 3.13 -6.78 4.56
CA ASN A 140 1.69 -6.93 4.51
C ASN A 140 1.16 -7.62 5.78
N HIS A 141 0.19 -7.01 6.43
CA HIS A 141 -0.73 -7.69 7.34
C HIS A 141 -1.65 -8.61 6.51
N ARG A 142 -2.51 -9.40 7.16
CA ARG A 142 -3.44 -10.30 6.46
C ARG A 142 -4.08 -9.65 5.25
N MET A 143 -4.16 -10.42 4.15
CA MET A 143 -4.74 -9.97 2.89
C MET A 143 -6.26 -9.84 3.00
N GLY A 144 -6.90 -10.75 3.74
CA GLY A 144 -8.34 -10.81 3.88
C GLY A 144 -8.77 -11.43 5.21
N LEU A 145 -9.98 -11.95 5.24
CA LEU A 145 -10.53 -12.64 6.43
C LEU A 145 -10.12 -14.11 6.47
N TYR A 146 -9.50 -14.61 5.42
CA TYR A 146 -9.25 -16.05 5.14
C TYR A 146 -7.81 -16.49 5.44
N ASP A 147 -6.85 -15.59 5.60
CA ASP A 147 -5.44 -15.95 5.68
C ASP A 147 -4.84 -15.88 7.08
N MET A 148 -5.48 -15.15 8.01
CA MET A 148 -5.05 -15.06 9.40
C MET A 148 -6.25 -14.75 10.31
N VAL A 149 -6.29 -15.32 11.50
CA VAL A 149 -7.28 -14.98 12.54
C VAL A 149 -6.85 -13.67 13.22
N LEU A 150 -7.75 -12.69 13.29
CA LEU A 150 -7.62 -11.51 14.13
C LEU A 150 -8.85 -11.42 15.03
N ILE A 151 -8.65 -11.73 16.30
CA ILE A 151 -9.67 -11.65 17.35
C ILE A 151 -9.78 -10.20 17.79
N LYS A 152 -10.95 -9.62 17.65
CA LYS A 152 -11.27 -8.25 18.02
C LYS A 152 -12.15 -8.20 19.26
N LYS A 153 -12.29 -7.01 19.87
CA LYS A 153 -13.13 -6.80 21.03
C LYS A 153 -14.56 -7.35 20.86
N GLU A 154 -15.15 -7.17 19.67
CA GLU A 154 -16.50 -7.68 19.41
C GLU A 154 -16.57 -9.22 19.47
N HIS A 155 -15.53 -9.90 18.98
CA HIS A 155 -15.44 -11.37 19.09
C HIS A 155 -15.35 -11.81 20.57
N VAL A 156 -14.54 -11.11 21.36
CA VAL A 156 -14.38 -11.41 22.81
C VAL A 156 -15.69 -11.17 23.55
N GLN A 157 -16.39 -10.06 23.26
CA GLN A 157 -17.69 -9.75 23.88
C GLN A 157 -18.75 -10.84 23.59
N ILE A 158 -18.77 -11.38 22.38
CA ILE A 158 -19.73 -12.43 21.99
C ILE A 158 -19.36 -13.79 22.60
N VAL A 159 -18.06 -14.11 22.66
CA VAL A 159 -17.56 -15.40 23.15
C VAL A 159 -17.47 -15.46 24.66
N GLY A 160 -17.21 -14.33 25.34
CA GLY A 160 -17.15 -14.21 26.79
C GLY A 160 -15.74 -13.90 27.33
N SER A 161 -14.66 -14.41 26.71
CA SER A 161 -13.28 -14.15 27.17
C SER A 161 -12.26 -14.24 26.03
N ILE A 162 -11.09 -13.63 26.22
CA ILE A 162 -9.94 -13.76 25.29
C ILE A 162 -9.47 -15.21 25.22
N THR A 163 -9.37 -15.87 26.39
CA THR A 163 -8.92 -17.26 26.49
C THR A 163 -9.80 -18.20 25.68
N GLU A 164 -11.12 -18.09 25.83
CA GLU A 164 -12.06 -18.92 25.09
C GLU A 164 -12.04 -18.62 23.58
N ALA A 165 -11.94 -17.33 23.20
CA ALA A 165 -11.85 -16.93 21.82
C ALA A 165 -10.60 -17.50 21.12
N VAL A 166 -9.43 -17.44 21.77
CA VAL A 166 -8.19 -18.02 21.26
C VAL A 166 -8.29 -19.55 21.15
N GLN A 167 -8.82 -20.23 22.17
CA GLN A 167 -9.00 -21.69 22.16
C GLN A 167 -9.88 -22.14 20.99
N LYS A 168 -11.01 -21.47 20.77
CA LYS A 168 -11.91 -21.75 19.62
C LYS A 168 -11.24 -21.47 18.29
N ALA A 169 -10.45 -20.37 18.20
CA ALA A 169 -9.76 -19.96 16.98
C ALA A 169 -8.67 -20.93 16.53
N ARG A 170 -8.06 -21.73 17.43
CA ARG A 170 -7.04 -22.74 17.10
C ARG A 170 -7.52 -23.77 16.07
N ARG A 171 -8.83 -24.03 15.99
CA ARG A 171 -9.44 -24.93 14.99
C ARG A 171 -9.19 -24.46 13.55
N ALA A 172 -8.98 -23.17 13.33
CA ALA A 172 -8.70 -22.62 12.01
C ALA A 172 -7.32 -22.98 11.47
N ARG A 173 -6.39 -23.46 12.32
CA ARG A 173 -4.99 -23.81 11.98
C ARG A 173 -4.27 -22.68 11.24
N LYS A 174 -4.55 -21.44 11.64
CA LYS A 174 -3.95 -20.21 11.11
C LYS A 174 -3.30 -19.44 12.25
N LYS A 175 -2.38 -18.53 11.90
CA LYS A 175 -1.82 -17.57 12.85
C LYS A 175 -2.96 -16.81 13.54
N ILE A 176 -2.87 -16.67 14.87
CA ILE A 176 -3.88 -16.01 15.71
C ILE A 176 -3.28 -14.73 16.28
N GLU A 177 -3.93 -13.65 16.04
CA GLU A 177 -3.65 -12.35 16.64
C GLU A 177 -4.83 -11.91 17.47
N VAL A 178 -4.56 -11.29 18.63
CA VAL A 178 -5.58 -10.75 19.53
C VAL A 178 -5.39 -9.26 19.67
N GLU A 179 -6.42 -8.48 19.37
CA GLU A 179 -6.49 -7.05 19.59
C GLU A 179 -6.98 -6.76 21.01
N ILE A 180 -6.21 -5.99 21.78
CA ILE A 180 -6.56 -5.52 23.12
C ILE A 180 -6.45 -3.99 23.19
N SER A 181 -7.38 -3.36 23.90
CA SER A 181 -7.43 -1.89 24.06
C SER A 181 -7.24 -1.45 25.51
N HIS A 182 -7.23 -2.38 26.47
CA HIS A 182 -7.10 -2.08 27.89
C HIS A 182 -5.95 -2.86 28.52
N LEU A 183 -5.23 -2.20 29.43
CA LEU A 183 -4.10 -2.81 30.13
C LEU A 183 -4.54 -4.03 30.98
N ALA A 184 -5.77 -4.02 31.50
CA ALA A 184 -6.32 -5.13 32.28
C ALA A 184 -6.40 -6.45 31.50
N ASP A 185 -6.51 -6.41 30.20
CA ASP A 185 -6.66 -7.58 29.32
C ASP A 185 -5.32 -8.26 29.00
N VAL A 186 -4.19 -7.60 29.29
CA VAL A 186 -2.85 -8.07 28.88
C VAL A 186 -2.50 -9.41 29.50
N ASP A 187 -2.75 -9.59 30.82
CA ASP A 187 -2.43 -10.83 31.50
C ASP A 187 -3.25 -12.03 30.97
N GLU A 188 -4.51 -11.80 30.65
CA GLU A 188 -5.35 -12.84 30.04
C GLU A 188 -4.86 -13.17 28.62
N ALA A 189 -4.56 -12.15 27.81
CA ALA A 189 -4.03 -12.36 26.46
C ALA A 189 -2.72 -13.15 26.48
N VAL A 190 -1.82 -12.87 27.44
CA VAL A 190 -0.58 -13.63 27.61
C VAL A 190 -0.84 -15.09 27.98
N ARG A 191 -1.76 -15.35 28.92
CA ARG A 191 -2.13 -16.73 29.29
C ARG A 191 -2.79 -17.50 28.15
N ALA A 192 -3.59 -16.83 27.32
CA ALA A 192 -4.23 -17.42 26.14
C ALA A 192 -3.21 -17.82 25.05
N CYS A 193 -2.01 -17.22 25.08
CA CYS A 193 -0.88 -17.55 24.20
C CYS A 193 -1.24 -17.50 22.69
N PRO A 194 -1.69 -16.38 22.13
CA PRO A 194 -1.80 -16.18 20.69
C PRO A 194 -0.41 -16.03 20.05
N ASP A 195 -0.35 -15.99 18.71
CA ASP A 195 0.90 -15.77 17.99
C ASP A 195 1.36 -14.30 18.02
N VAL A 196 0.42 -13.36 18.19
CA VAL A 196 0.68 -11.90 18.31
C VAL A 196 -0.37 -11.28 19.22
N ILE A 197 0.03 -10.28 20.01
CA ILE A 197 -0.89 -9.39 20.72
C ILE A 197 -0.79 -7.99 20.11
N MET A 198 -1.92 -7.46 19.64
CA MET A 198 -2.02 -6.11 19.11
C MET A 198 -2.52 -5.15 20.19
N LEU A 199 -1.75 -4.12 20.47
CA LEU A 199 -2.09 -3.00 21.35
C LEU A 199 -2.80 -1.93 20.51
N ASP A 200 -4.14 -1.93 20.52
CA ASP A 200 -4.94 -1.04 19.69
C ASP A 200 -5.40 0.20 20.43
N ASN A 201 -5.04 1.38 19.90
CA ASN A 201 -5.41 2.70 20.43
C ASN A 201 -5.06 2.93 21.91
N MET A 202 -4.07 2.26 22.46
CA MET A 202 -3.62 2.43 23.84
C MET A 202 -2.77 3.70 24.02
N SER A 203 -2.72 4.23 25.23
CA SER A 203 -1.79 5.31 25.59
C SER A 203 -0.34 4.79 25.57
N LEU A 204 0.63 5.69 25.29
CA LEU A 204 2.06 5.32 25.33
C LEU A 204 2.47 4.77 26.71
N THR A 205 1.87 5.29 27.77
CA THR A 205 2.10 4.82 29.16
C THR A 205 1.61 3.38 29.33
N ASP A 206 0.42 3.07 28.86
CA ASP A 206 -0.14 1.72 28.98
C ASP A 206 0.56 0.73 28.04
N MET A 207 0.97 1.15 26.84
CA MET A 207 1.83 0.35 25.96
C MET A 207 3.13 -0.04 26.66
N LYS A 208 3.80 0.89 27.35
CA LYS A 208 5.03 0.61 28.13
C LYS A 208 4.80 -0.41 29.24
N LYS A 209 3.66 -0.33 29.93
CA LYS A 209 3.29 -1.32 30.96
C LYS A 209 2.98 -2.67 30.33
N ALA A 210 2.22 -2.71 29.22
CA ALA A 210 1.90 -3.93 28.50
C ALA A 210 3.18 -4.64 28.02
N VAL A 211 4.14 -3.92 27.44
CA VAL A 211 5.44 -4.50 27.03
C VAL A 211 6.16 -5.16 28.21
N LYS A 212 6.17 -4.53 29.40
CA LYS A 212 6.77 -5.10 30.61
C LYS A 212 6.04 -6.37 31.06
N ILE A 213 4.70 -6.35 31.07
CA ILE A 213 3.88 -7.51 31.44
C ILE A 213 4.11 -8.66 30.46
N VAL A 214 4.13 -8.41 29.17
CA VAL A 214 4.37 -9.44 28.13
C VAL A 214 5.79 -10.00 28.24
N GLY A 215 6.79 -9.17 28.54
CA GLY A 215 8.16 -9.59 28.84
C GLY A 215 8.82 -10.38 27.71
N GLY A 216 8.52 -10.07 26.45
CA GLY A 216 9.10 -10.73 25.28
C GLY A 216 8.56 -12.13 24.98
N ARG A 217 7.58 -12.64 25.73
CA ARG A 217 6.99 -13.98 25.56
C ARG A 217 6.20 -14.15 24.26
N ILE A 218 5.57 -13.08 23.82
CA ILE A 218 4.72 -13.03 22.63
C ILE A 218 5.07 -11.77 21.86
N PRO A 219 5.21 -11.80 20.52
CA PRO A 219 5.39 -10.63 19.68
C PRO A 219 4.25 -9.62 19.87
N LEU A 220 4.62 -8.33 19.93
CA LEU A 220 3.69 -7.23 20.07
C LEU A 220 3.56 -6.42 18.79
N GLU A 221 2.34 -6.06 18.47
CA GLU A 221 1.99 -5.09 17.42
C GLU A 221 1.35 -3.84 18.05
N VAL A 222 1.67 -2.67 17.54
CA VAL A 222 0.99 -1.41 17.89
C VAL A 222 0.12 -1.00 16.71
N SER A 223 -1.12 -0.63 16.98
CA SER A 223 -2.10 -0.14 16.02
C SER A 223 -2.86 1.06 16.56
N GLY A 224 -3.48 1.84 15.69
CA GLY A 224 -4.33 2.97 16.01
C GLY A 224 -3.62 4.32 16.02
N ASN A 225 -4.10 5.24 15.17
CA ASN A 225 -3.64 6.63 15.06
C ASN A 225 -2.11 6.80 14.98
N VAL A 226 -1.45 5.92 14.23
CA VAL A 226 0.00 5.97 14.04
C VAL A 226 0.34 7.00 12.97
N THR A 227 1.15 7.99 13.34
CA THR A 227 1.64 9.08 12.49
C THR A 227 3.17 9.14 12.56
N LEU A 228 3.83 9.79 11.58
CA LEU A 228 5.29 9.88 11.52
C LEU A 228 5.90 10.51 12.77
N ASP A 229 5.29 11.53 13.34
CA ASP A 229 5.74 12.22 14.55
C ASP A 229 5.67 11.33 15.81
N ARG A 230 4.78 10.33 15.85
CA ARG A 230 4.68 9.38 16.96
C ARG A 230 5.70 8.24 16.89
N LEU A 231 6.25 7.94 15.71
CA LEU A 231 7.15 6.80 15.50
C LEU A 231 8.39 6.81 16.40
N PRO A 232 9.09 7.94 16.65
CA PRO A 232 10.26 7.96 17.54
C PRO A 232 9.96 7.47 18.96
N ALA A 233 8.75 7.68 19.46
CA ALA A 233 8.31 7.17 20.75
C ALA A 233 7.94 5.68 20.67
N LEU A 234 7.23 5.26 19.61
CA LEU A 234 6.77 3.88 19.43
C LEU A 234 7.94 2.91 19.20
N ARG A 235 8.97 3.29 18.43
CA ARG A 235 10.14 2.45 18.16
C ARG A 235 10.91 2.09 19.46
N ARG A 236 10.83 2.93 20.50
CA ARG A 236 11.49 2.70 21.79
C ARG A 236 10.74 1.75 22.70
N LEU A 237 9.54 1.30 22.32
CA LEU A 237 8.74 0.37 23.12
C LEU A 237 9.29 -1.05 23.12
N GLY A 238 10.06 -1.45 22.09
CA GLY A 238 10.53 -2.83 21.92
C GLY A 238 9.48 -3.74 21.29
N VAL A 239 8.50 -3.19 20.58
CA VAL A 239 7.50 -3.95 19.80
C VAL A 239 8.09 -4.41 18.48
N GLN A 240 7.53 -5.49 17.90
CA GLN A 240 8.00 -6.06 16.65
C GLN A 240 7.31 -5.46 15.42
N TYR A 241 6.05 -5.04 15.57
CA TYR A 241 5.21 -4.58 14.47
C TYR A 241 4.51 -3.26 14.80
N ILE A 242 4.35 -2.41 13.79
CA ILE A 242 3.50 -1.21 13.85
C ILE A 242 2.61 -1.20 12.61
N SER A 243 1.30 -1.35 12.80
CA SER A 243 0.32 -1.28 11.71
C SER A 243 -0.17 0.14 11.45
N VAL A 244 -0.14 0.55 10.19
CA VAL A 244 -0.45 1.91 9.77
C VAL A 244 -1.52 1.90 8.68
N GLY A 245 -2.74 2.24 9.03
CA GLY A 245 -3.85 2.30 8.06
C GLY A 245 -3.68 3.40 7.01
N ALA A 246 -3.08 4.53 7.42
CA ALA A 246 -2.86 5.69 6.55
C ALA A 246 -2.05 5.37 5.29
N LEU A 247 -1.20 4.34 5.30
CA LEU A 247 -0.44 3.91 4.12
C LEU A 247 -1.34 3.58 2.93
N THR A 248 -2.54 3.07 3.18
CA THR A 248 -3.41 2.58 2.12
C THR A 248 -4.71 3.37 1.96
N HIS A 249 -5.16 4.10 2.98
CA HIS A 249 -6.39 4.89 2.87
C HIS A 249 -6.16 6.40 2.76
N SER A 250 -4.95 6.92 3.03
CA SER A 250 -4.67 8.37 3.07
C SER A 250 -3.29 8.75 2.52
N ALA A 251 -2.62 7.86 1.78
CA ALA A 251 -1.36 8.22 1.13
C ALA A 251 -1.62 9.26 0.02
N PRO A 252 -0.90 10.39 0.01
CA PRO A 252 -0.96 11.32 -1.10
C PRO A 252 -0.38 10.68 -2.37
N ALA A 253 -0.96 11.00 -3.53
CA ALA A 253 -0.40 10.58 -4.81
C ALA A 253 0.96 11.28 -5.04
N LEU A 254 1.92 10.56 -5.64
CA LEU A 254 3.17 11.17 -6.11
C LEU A 254 2.90 11.93 -7.41
N ASP A 255 3.40 13.15 -7.53
CA ASP A 255 3.20 13.92 -8.75
C ASP A 255 4.09 13.38 -9.89
N ILE A 256 3.45 12.88 -10.96
CA ILE A 256 4.06 12.28 -12.14
C ILE A 256 3.30 12.77 -13.38
N SER A 257 4.00 13.18 -14.44
CA SER A 257 3.39 13.62 -15.69
C SER A 257 3.81 12.75 -16.88
N MET A 258 3.05 12.87 -17.98
CA MET A 258 3.43 12.37 -19.29
C MET A 258 3.66 13.57 -20.22
N GLU A 259 4.82 13.58 -20.87
CA GLU A 259 5.28 14.64 -21.75
C GLU A 259 5.55 14.09 -23.16
N VAL A 260 4.98 14.71 -24.18
CA VAL A 260 5.23 14.35 -25.58
C VAL A 260 6.55 14.96 -26.04
N GLN A 261 7.42 14.15 -26.64
CA GLN A 261 8.76 14.55 -27.07
C GLN A 261 8.89 14.81 -28.58
N HIS A 262 7.97 14.27 -29.39
CA HIS A 262 7.97 14.45 -30.83
C HIS A 262 6.56 14.76 -31.31
N GLU A 263 6.47 15.73 -32.21
CA GLU A 263 5.28 16.05 -32.98
C GLU A 263 5.08 15.00 -34.09
N CYS A 264 3.84 14.83 -34.52
CA CYS A 264 3.50 14.02 -35.68
C CYS A 264 4.28 14.51 -36.91
N SER A 265 5.10 13.64 -37.50
CA SER A 265 5.63 13.88 -38.84
C SER A 265 4.46 13.79 -39.80
N ASN A 266 4.03 14.93 -40.34
CA ASN A 266 3.10 14.97 -41.47
C ASN A 266 3.85 14.43 -42.70
N HIS A 267 3.63 13.17 -43.03
CA HIS A 267 4.01 12.58 -44.31
C HIS A 267 2.77 12.39 -45.17
#